data_0cda087b832193aa6423691fa2adb06f
#
_entry.id   0cda087b832193aa6423691fa2adb06f
#
_cell.length_a   1.000
_cell.length_b   1.000
_cell.length_c   1.000
_cell.angle_alpha   90.00
_cell.angle_beta   90.00
_cell.angle_gamma   90.00
#
_symmetry.space_group_name_H-M   'P 1'
#
loop_
_entity.id
_entity.type
_entity.pdbx_description
1 polymer ?
#
loop_
_entity_poly.entity_id
_entity_poly.type
_entity_poly.pdbx_seq_one_letter_code
_entity_poly.pdbx_strand_id
1 'polypeptide(L)'
;DLPIEPYTLGAWLGRAAGCLLGKPCEGWSRERIEKTLRAFGEWPLSDYWPSVAELPSGFRFGERGAPAEAGVLDYHRPDNPCLRGNIKQMARDDDMDYPIIGLHILERFGPQFTTANVGQAWLDCLPYHQVYTAERVTYRNLVNGLEPPETATHENQYREWIGAQIRADIWGWVCPGRPELAAELAFRD
;
A
#
# COMPACT_ATOMS: atom_id res chain seq x y z
N ASP A 1 6.75 31.31 -4.91
CA ASP A 1 7.34 30.01 -4.53
C ASP A 1 6.66 29.50 -3.28
N LEU A 2 5.85 28.45 -3.40
CA LEU A 2 5.26 27.77 -2.24
C LEU A 2 6.37 27.00 -1.51
N PRO A 3 6.40 27.01 -0.16
CA PRO A 3 7.34 26.18 0.59
C PRO A 3 7.03 24.70 0.33
N ILE A 4 7.91 23.98 -0.37
CA ILE A 4 7.71 22.57 -0.78
C ILE A 4 7.71 21.64 0.43
N GLU A 5 8.56 21.91 1.42
CA GLU A 5 8.79 21.03 2.57
C GLU A 5 7.52 20.65 3.35
N PRO A 6 6.62 21.56 3.77
CA PRO A 6 5.43 21.18 4.51
C PRO A 6 4.44 20.36 3.68
N TYR A 7 4.37 20.58 2.37
CA TYR A 7 3.51 19.78 1.49
C TYR A 7 4.05 18.38 1.28
N THR A 8 5.35 18.23 1.08
CA THR A 8 6.02 16.94 0.95
C THR A 8 5.91 16.14 2.24
N LEU A 9 6.16 16.77 3.39
CA LEU A 9 5.96 16.13 4.69
C LEU A 9 4.50 15.69 4.89
N GLY A 10 3.53 16.57 4.55
CA GLY A 10 2.11 16.25 4.60
C GLY A 10 1.73 15.07 3.71
N ALA A 11 2.31 14.96 2.52
CA ALA A 11 2.09 13.86 1.60
C ALA A 11 2.57 12.50 2.19
N TRP A 12 3.79 12.46 2.71
CA TRP A 12 4.33 11.27 3.38
C TRP A 12 3.53 10.87 4.62
N LEU A 13 3.19 11.83 5.47
CA LEU A 13 2.39 11.57 6.67
C LEU A 13 0.96 11.12 6.32
N GLY A 14 0.35 11.74 5.33
CA GLY A 14 -0.97 11.37 4.84
C GLY A 14 -1.00 9.95 4.27
N ARG A 15 0.01 9.58 3.49
CA ARG A 15 0.18 8.21 2.98
C ARG A 15 0.32 7.20 4.12
N ALA A 16 1.22 7.45 5.07
CA ALA A 16 1.44 6.57 6.21
C ALA A 16 0.18 6.42 7.08
N ALA A 17 -0.50 7.52 7.37
CA ALA A 17 -1.75 7.51 8.14
C ALA A 17 -2.86 6.76 7.40
N GLY A 18 -3.01 7.00 6.09
CA GLY A 18 -3.99 6.30 5.25
C GLY A 18 -3.73 4.81 5.16
N CYS A 19 -2.48 4.39 5.02
CA CYS A 19 -2.10 2.98 5.01
C CYS A 19 -2.43 2.30 6.35
N LEU A 20 -2.09 2.90 7.50
CA LEU A 20 -2.45 2.38 8.81
C LEU A 20 -3.97 2.29 9.02
N LEU A 21 -4.71 3.26 8.49
CA LEU A 21 -6.18 3.28 8.55
C LEU A 21 -6.82 2.20 7.67
N GLY A 22 -6.30 2.02 6.45
CA GLY A 22 -6.86 1.09 5.46
C GLY A 22 -6.48 -0.37 5.69
N LYS A 23 -5.29 -0.63 6.22
CA LYS A 23 -4.74 -1.98 6.40
C LYS A 23 -5.65 -2.95 7.15
N PRO A 24 -6.32 -2.56 8.25
CA PRO A 24 -7.22 -3.47 8.96
C PRO A 24 -8.42 -3.94 8.12
N CYS A 25 -8.92 -3.16 7.21
CA CYS A 25 -10.08 -3.53 6.38
C CYS A 25 -9.72 -3.99 4.96
N GLU A 26 -8.45 -4.19 4.67
CA GLU A 26 -8.00 -4.65 3.36
C GLU A 26 -8.69 -5.96 2.96
N GLY A 27 -9.33 -5.95 1.77
CA GLY A 27 -10.09 -7.08 1.26
C GLY A 27 -11.48 -7.27 1.89
N TRP A 28 -11.94 -6.37 2.76
CA TRP A 28 -13.29 -6.44 3.31
C TRP A 28 -14.30 -5.78 2.37
N SER A 29 -15.51 -6.33 2.31
CA SER A 29 -16.62 -5.65 1.63
C SER A 29 -17.07 -4.42 2.44
N ARG A 30 -17.66 -3.44 1.73
CA ARG A 30 -18.27 -2.26 2.38
C ARG A 30 -19.24 -2.65 3.49
N GLU A 31 -20.07 -3.67 3.24
CA GLU A 31 -21.05 -4.16 4.21
C GLU A 31 -20.38 -4.70 5.48
N ARG A 32 -19.26 -5.44 5.31
CA ARG A 32 -18.49 -5.94 6.45
C ARG A 32 -17.88 -4.80 7.26
N ILE A 33 -17.32 -3.80 6.57
CA ILE A 33 -16.74 -2.60 7.21
C ILE A 33 -17.83 -1.89 8.03
N GLU A 34 -18.96 -1.56 7.39
CA GLU A 34 -20.05 -0.86 8.05
C GLU A 34 -20.65 -1.65 9.22
N LYS A 35 -20.93 -2.93 9.03
CA LYS A 35 -21.44 -3.80 10.09
C LYS A 35 -20.51 -3.86 11.29
N THR A 36 -19.21 -4.00 11.04
CA THR A 36 -18.21 -4.06 12.09
C THR A 36 -18.15 -2.74 12.86
N LEU A 37 -18.01 -1.61 12.17
CA LEU A 37 -17.92 -0.31 12.81
C LEU A 37 -19.20 0.07 13.56
N ARG A 38 -20.38 -0.29 13.05
CA ARG A 38 -21.66 -0.09 13.77
C ARG A 38 -21.71 -0.91 15.05
N ALA A 39 -21.15 -2.13 15.06
CA ALA A 39 -21.11 -2.94 16.27
C ALA A 39 -20.20 -2.34 17.35
N PHE A 40 -19.15 -1.63 16.96
CA PHE A 40 -18.31 -0.84 17.87
C PHE A 40 -18.94 0.53 18.23
N GLY A 41 -20.02 0.95 17.58
CA GLY A 41 -20.58 2.30 17.73
C GLY A 41 -19.78 3.40 17.06
N GLU A 42 -18.90 3.05 16.10
CA GLU A 42 -17.94 3.96 15.47
C GLU A 42 -18.20 4.18 13.96
N TRP A 43 -19.43 4.01 13.53
CA TRP A 43 -19.81 4.36 12.14
C TRP A 43 -20.41 5.76 12.03
N PRO A 44 -19.94 6.63 11.11
CA PRO A 44 -18.73 6.49 10.30
C PRO A 44 -17.46 6.59 11.14
N LEU A 45 -16.41 5.89 10.69
CA LEU A 45 -15.12 5.90 11.37
C LEU A 45 -14.50 7.30 11.39
N SER A 46 -14.10 7.77 12.57
CA SER A 46 -13.48 9.10 12.78
C SER A 46 -12.06 9.04 13.35
N ASP A 47 -11.58 7.85 13.66
CA ASP A 47 -10.24 7.57 14.19
C ASP A 47 -9.73 6.25 13.61
N TYR A 48 -8.61 5.74 14.04
CA TYR A 48 -8.13 4.40 13.67
C TYR A 48 -9.06 3.31 14.18
N TRP A 49 -8.96 2.13 13.57
CA TRP A 49 -9.77 0.97 13.92
C TRP A 49 -9.69 0.66 15.42
N PRO A 50 -10.81 0.31 16.05
CA PRO A 50 -10.88 0.04 17.49
C PRO A 50 -9.89 -1.02 17.94
N SER A 51 -9.42 -0.91 19.17
CA SER A 51 -8.58 -1.95 19.76
C SER A 51 -9.38 -3.22 20.04
N VAL A 52 -8.69 -4.35 20.10
CA VAL A 52 -9.33 -5.62 20.44
C VAL A 52 -9.87 -5.64 21.88
N ALA A 53 -9.32 -4.80 22.75
CA ALA A 53 -9.85 -4.63 24.12
C ALA A 53 -11.26 -4.00 24.15
N GLU A 54 -11.66 -3.35 23.06
CA GLU A 54 -12.97 -2.73 22.90
C GLU A 54 -14.00 -3.64 22.21
N LEU A 55 -13.65 -4.93 21.97
CA LEU A 55 -14.52 -5.89 21.29
C LEU A 55 -15.87 -6.06 21.98
N PRO A 56 -16.99 -5.79 21.28
CA PRO A 56 -18.32 -6.06 21.80
C PRO A 56 -18.57 -7.58 21.95
N SER A 57 -19.55 -7.93 22.76
CA SER A 57 -19.99 -9.32 22.90
C SER A 57 -20.40 -9.92 21.54
N GLY A 58 -19.94 -11.12 21.25
CA GLY A 58 -20.21 -11.82 19.98
C GLY A 58 -19.12 -11.66 18.90
N PHE A 59 -18.11 -10.86 19.17
CA PHE A 59 -16.91 -10.80 18.31
C PHE A 59 -15.84 -11.77 18.80
N ARG A 60 -15.01 -12.23 17.88
CA ARG A 60 -13.83 -13.05 18.19
C ARG A 60 -12.66 -12.65 17.29
N PHE A 61 -11.46 -13.03 17.68
CA PHE A 61 -10.30 -12.92 16.82
C PHE A 61 -10.46 -13.85 15.61
N GLY A 62 -10.28 -13.29 14.41
CA GLY A 62 -10.37 -14.05 13.19
C GLY A 62 -9.01 -14.43 12.64
N GLU A 63 -8.95 -15.56 11.95
CA GLU A 63 -7.90 -15.81 10.97
C GLU A 63 -8.35 -15.25 9.63
N ARG A 64 -7.43 -14.63 8.87
CA ARG A 64 -7.74 -14.07 7.54
C ARG A 64 -8.34 -15.16 6.66
N GLY A 65 -9.58 -14.96 6.22
CA GLY A 65 -10.29 -15.90 5.37
C GLY A 65 -11.07 -17.02 6.09
N ALA A 66 -11.13 -17.02 7.42
CA ALA A 66 -12.00 -17.90 8.14
C ALA A 66 -13.47 -17.61 7.81
N PRO A 67 -14.32 -18.63 7.56
CA PRO A 67 -15.74 -18.40 7.32
C PRO A 67 -16.38 -17.79 8.56
N ALA A 68 -17.16 -16.73 8.36
CA ALA A 68 -17.95 -16.14 9.43
C ALA A 68 -19.03 -17.14 9.87
N GLU A 69 -19.02 -17.57 11.11
CA GLU A 69 -20.15 -18.29 11.69
C GLU A 69 -21.32 -17.32 11.89
N ALA A 70 -22.54 -17.82 11.76
CA ALA A 70 -23.74 -17.02 11.89
C ALA A 70 -23.76 -16.31 13.26
N GLY A 71 -23.80 -14.97 13.25
CA GLY A 71 -23.85 -14.14 14.45
C GLY A 71 -22.51 -13.77 15.09
N VAL A 72 -21.39 -14.29 14.58
CA VAL A 72 -20.03 -13.93 15.03
C VAL A 72 -19.29 -13.21 13.90
N LEU A 73 -18.69 -12.08 14.20
CA LEU A 73 -17.82 -11.34 13.27
C LEU A 73 -16.37 -11.57 13.67
N ASP A 74 -15.57 -12.02 12.71
CA ASP A 74 -14.13 -12.11 12.92
C ASP A 74 -13.53 -10.70 12.97
N TYR A 75 -12.62 -10.50 13.90
CA TYR A 75 -11.89 -9.27 14.04
C TYR A 75 -10.38 -9.55 14.12
N HIS A 76 -9.59 -8.52 14.22
CA HIS A 76 -8.14 -8.62 14.19
C HIS A 76 -7.56 -9.27 15.45
N ARG A 77 -6.33 -9.77 15.31
CA ARG A 77 -5.55 -10.25 16.45
C ARG A 77 -5.19 -9.09 17.38
N PRO A 78 -5.03 -9.34 18.69
CA PRO A 78 -4.72 -8.29 19.67
C PRO A 78 -3.44 -7.50 19.38
N ASP A 79 -2.47 -8.14 18.76
CA ASP A 79 -1.16 -7.59 18.41
C ASP A 79 -1.08 -6.89 17.05
N ASN A 80 -2.21 -6.72 16.35
CA ASN A 80 -2.23 -6.01 15.07
C ASN A 80 -1.75 -4.56 15.28
N PRO A 81 -0.63 -4.16 14.64
CA PRO A 81 0.01 -2.86 14.87
C PRO A 81 -0.78 -1.67 14.29
N CYS A 82 -1.83 -1.93 13.51
CA CYS A 82 -2.65 -0.88 12.87
C CYS A 82 -3.93 -0.58 13.66
N LEU A 83 -4.16 -1.22 14.80
CA LEU A 83 -5.29 -0.92 15.66
C LEU A 83 -4.98 0.18 16.68
N ARG A 84 -5.98 0.97 17.03
CA ARG A 84 -5.92 1.99 18.06
C ARG A 84 -5.34 1.40 19.35
N GLY A 85 -4.41 2.13 19.97
CA GLY A 85 -3.68 1.67 21.14
C GLY A 85 -2.43 0.82 20.83
N ASN A 86 -2.34 0.21 19.65
CA ASN A 86 -1.17 -0.56 19.23
C ASN A 86 -0.22 0.24 18.32
N ILE A 87 -0.72 1.29 17.68
CA ILE A 87 0.06 2.11 16.73
C ILE A 87 1.19 2.83 17.50
N LYS A 88 2.43 2.44 17.22
CA LYS A 88 3.64 3.07 17.76
C LYS A 88 4.52 3.66 16.67
N GLN A 89 4.37 3.16 15.47
CA GLN A 89 5.12 3.54 14.27
C GLN A 89 4.36 3.05 13.04
N MET A 90 4.77 3.53 11.86
CA MET A 90 4.30 2.95 10.62
C MET A 90 4.72 1.48 10.53
N ALA A 91 3.75 0.58 10.46
CA ALA A 91 4.01 -0.82 10.15
C ALA A 91 4.52 -0.93 8.69
N ARG A 92 5.45 -1.86 8.44
CA ARG A 92 5.92 -2.08 7.07
C ARG A 92 4.77 -2.54 6.18
N ASP A 93 4.70 -1.95 5.01
CA ASP A 93 3.70 -2.23 3.99
C ASP A 93 4.26 -1.90 2.60
N ASP A 94 3.80 -2.58 1.56
CA ASP A 94 4.20 -2.29 0.18
C ASP A 94 3.71 -0.90 -0.27
N ASP A 95 2.59 -0.42 0.25
CA ASP A 95 2.14 0.96 0.08
C ASP A 95 3.21 2.00 0.47
N MET A 96 4.10 1.67 1.40
CA MET A 96 5.21 2.55 1.80
C MET A 96 6.52 2.20 1.12
N ASP A 97 6.75 0.94 0.77
CA ASP A 97 7.97 0.51 0.11
C ASP A 97 8.14 1.17 -1.27
N TYR A 98 7.07 1.22 -2.07
CA TYR A 98 7.15 1.76 -3.42
C TYR A 98 7.44 3.27 -3.52
N PRO A 99 6.84 4.15 -2.73
CA PRO A 99 7.27 5.54 -2.69
C PRO A 99 8.74 5.73 -2.28
N ILE A 100 9.23 4.91 -1.34
CA ILE A 100 10.64 4.93 -0.93
C ILE A 100 11.54 4.47 -2.07
N ILE A 101 11.18 3.38 -2.76
CA ILE A 101 11.92 2.88 -3.94
C ILE A 101 11.89 3.92 -5.07
N GLY A 102 10.76 4.57 -5.32
CA GLY A 102 10.65 5.63 -6.32
C GLY A 102 11.62 6.80 -6.04
N LEU A 103 11.71 7.22 -4.77
CA LEU A 103 12.70 8.23 -4.36
C LEU A 103 14.13 7.73 -4.59
N HIS A 104 14.43 6.49 -4.21
CA HIS A 104 15.74 5.87 -4.45
C HIS A 104 16.09 5.79 -5.95
N ILE A 105 15.12 5.50 -6.82
CA ILE A 105 15.31 5.50 -8.28
C ILE A 105 15.73 6.89 -8.75
N LEU A 106 15.05 7.95 -8.28
CA LEU A 106 15.40 9.33 -8.62
C LEU A 106 16.80 9.71 -8.12
N GLU A 107 17.17 9.34 -6.91
CA GLU A 107 18.49 9.61 -6.35
C GLU A 107 19.61 8.89 -7.10
N ARG A 108 19.35 7.64 -7.48
CA ARG A 108 20.38 6.79 -8.12
C ARG A 108 20.53 7.06 -9.61
N PHE A 109 19.44 7.24 -10.35
CA PHE A 109 19.44 7.32 -11.81
C PHE A 109 19.06 8.69 -12.36
N GLY A 110 18.61 9.61 -11.51
CA GLY A 110 18.15 10.92 -11.89
C GLY A 110 16.78 10.92 -12.60
N PRO A 111 16.29 12.12 -13.02
CA PRO A 111 14.94 12.26 -13.59
C PRO A 111 14.78 11.66 -15.00
N GLN A 112 15.85 11.18 -15.60
CA GLN A 112 15.85 10.50 -16.92
C GLN A 112 15.89 8.97 -16.78
N PHE A 113 15.60 8.43 -15.60
CA PHE A 113 15.54 6.98 -15.40
C PHE A 113 14.65 6.29 -16.43
N THR A 114 14.95 5.04 -16.71
CA THR A 114 14.21 4.19 -17.63
C THR A 114 13.46 3.10 -16.87
N THR A 115 12.48 2.46 -17.49
CA THR A 115 11.78 1.28 -16.92
C THR A 115 12.76 0.16 -16.56
N ALA A 116 13.85 0.00 -17.30
CA ALA A 116 14.92 -0.94 -16.94
C ALA A 116 15.63 -0.57 -15.63
N ASN A 117 15.82 0.73 -15.36
CA ASN A 117 16.36 1.19 -14.07
C ASN A 117 15.41 0.89 -12.91
N VAL A 118 14.10 1.00 -13.13
CA VAL A 118 13.08 0.60 -12.15
C VAL A 118 13.21 -0.89 -11.83
N GLY A 119 13.22 -1.73 -12.87
CA GLY A 119 13.42 -3.18 -12.71
C GLY A 119 14.71 -3.52 -11.94
N GLN A 120 15.82 -2.84 -12.24
CA GLN A 120 17.08 -3.02 -11.51
C GLN A 120 16.96 -2.63 -10.05
N ALA A 121 16.32 -1.49 -9.73
CA ALA A 121 16.11 -1.06 -8.36
C ALA A 121 15.23 -2.06 -7.56
N TRP A 122 14.22 -2.63 -8.20
CA TRP A 122 13.39 -3.66 -7.57
C TRP A 122 14.22 -4.91 -7.23
N LEU A 123 15.04 -5.40 -8.16
CA LEU A 123 15.91 -6.56 -7.93
C LEU A 123 16.92 -6.30 -6.81
N ASP A 124 17.46 -5.09 -6.73
CA ASP A 124 18.46 -4.72 -5.75
C ASP A 124 17.89 -4.51 -4.34
N CYS A 125 16.65 -4.03 -4.22
CA CYS A 125 16.12 -3.48 -2.97
C CYS A 125 14.89 -4.20 -2.40
N LEU A 126 14.07 -4.86 -3.25
CA LEU A 126 12.83 -5.49 -2.80
C LEU A 126 13.03 -6.99 -2.54
N PRO A 127 12.69 -7.50 -1.34
CA PRO A 127 12.70 -8.94 -1.12
C PRO A 127 11.48 -9.59 -1.79
N TYR A 128 11.70 -10.62 -2.60
CA TYR A 128 10.65 -11.29 -3.38
C TYR A 128 9.41 -11.68 -2.58
N HIS A 129 9.57 -12.16 -1.35
CA HIS A 129 8.46 -12.61 -0.51
C HIS A 129 7.56 -11.45 0.00
N GLN A 130 7.97 -10.22 -0.22
CA GLN A 130 7.26 -9.00 0.19
C GLN A 130 6.77 -8.18 -1.00
N VAL A 131 6.81 -8.77 -2.18
CA VAL A 131 6.21 -8.24 -3.40
C VAL A 131 4.97 -9.08 -3.70
N TYR A 132 3.88 -8.46 -4.12
CA TYR A 132 2.59 -9.13 -4.24
C TYR A 132 2.02 -9.02 -5.66
N THR A 133 1.06 -9.86 -5.98
CA THR A 133 0.23 -9.85 -7.20
C THR A 133 0.99 -9.47 -8.49
N ALA A 134 0.64 -8.36 -9.13
CA ALA A 134 1.23 -7.94 -10.39
C ALA A 134 2.74 -7.69 -10.31
N GLU A 135 3.17 -7.06 -9.23
CA GLU A 135 4.57 -6.76 -8.95
C GLU A 135 5.40 -8.02 -8.73
N ARG A 136 4.83 -9.02 -8.04
CA ARG A 136 5.52 -10.32 -7.84
C ARG A 136 5.74 -11.05 -9.16
N VAL A 137 4.76 -11.01 -10.06
CA VAL A 137 4.91 -11.62 -11.39
C VAL A 137 5.97 -10.87 -12.20
N THR A 138 5.93 -9.54 -12.19
CA THR A 138 6.95 -8.70 -12.84
C THR A 138 8.34 -8.99 -12.27
N TYR A 139 8.48 -9.08 -10.95
CA TYR A 139 9.75 -9.42 -10.31
C TYR A 139 10.27 -10.81 -10.73
N ARG A 140 9.39 -11.83 -10.76
CA ARG A 140 9.73 -13.16 -11.27
C ARG A 140 10.22 -13.09 -12.71
N ASN A 141 9.55 -12.32 -13.55
CA ASN A 141 9.91 -12.15 -14.94
C ASN A 141 11.28 -11.48 -15.11
N LEU A 142 11.58 -10.45 -14.30
CA LEU A 142 12.91 -9.83 -14.24
C LEU A 142 14.00 -10.85 -13.83
N VAL A 143 13.77 -11.64 -12.80
CA VAL A 143 14.70 -12.71 -12.35
C VAL A 143 14.93 -13.75 -13.45
N ASN A 144 13.92 -14.04 -14.26
CA ASN A 144 14.02 -14.96 -15.39
C ASN A 144 14.66 -14.33 -16.63
N GLY A 145 15.11 -13.07 -16.57
CA GLY A 145 15.83 -12.40 -17.64
C GLY A 145 14.95 -11.77 -18.71
N LEU A 146 13.64 -11.62 -18.46
CA LEU A 146 12.79 -10.81 -19.33
C LEU A 146 13.11 -9.32 -19.10
N GLU A 147 12.92 -8.53 -20.12
CA GLU A 147 13.14 -7.08 -20.05
C GLU A 147 11.81 -6.31 -20.11
N PRO A 148 11.75 -5.11 -19.47
CA PRO A 148 10.61 -4.23 -19.66
C PRO A 148 10.43 -3.79 -21.12
N PRO A 149 9.21 -3.62 -21.62
CA PRO A 149 7.94 -3.71 -20.85
C PRO A 149 7.34 -5.12 -20.77
N GLU A 150 7.97 -6.13 -21.37
CA GLU A 150 7.43 -7.49 -21.39
C GLU A 150 7.26 -8.08 -19.99
N THR A 151 8.13 -7.72 -19.05
CA THR A 151 8.06 -8.15 -17.66
C THR A 151 6.71 -7.88 -17.00
N ALA A 152 6.04 -6.79 -17.36
CA ALA A 152 4.76 -6.41 -16.78
C ALA A 152 3.58 -7.23 -17.31
N THR A 153 3.70 -7.77 -18.52
CA THR A 153 2.58 -8.41 -19.22
C THR A 153 2.72 -9.93 -19.35
N HIS A 154 3.96 -10.45 -19.41
CA HIS A 154 4.22 -11.87 -19.62
C HIS A 154 3.66 -12.71 -18.46
N GLU A 155 2.69 -13.56 -18.78
CA GLU A 155 2.00 -14.43 -17.80
C GLU A 155 1.54 -13.70 -16.53
N ASN A 156 1.22 -12.42 -16.64
CA ASN A 156 0.79 -11.60 -15.51
C ASN A 156 -0.74 -11.43 -15.51
N GLN A 157 -1.41 -12.34 -14.83
CA GLN A 157 -2.86 -12.32 -14.66
C GLN A 157 -3.36 -11.13 -13.82
N TYR A 158 -2.47 -10.46 -13.08
CA TYR A 158 -2.78 -9.32 -12.21
C TYR A 158 -2.44 -7.96 -12.85
N ARG A 159 -1.99 -7.92 -14.11
CA ARG A 159 -1.49 -6.70 -14.76
C ARG A 159 -2.48 -5.52 -14.77
N GLU A 160 -3.78 -5.82 -14.69
CA GLU A 160 -4.85 -4.81 -14.62
C GLU A 160 -5.26 -4.46 -13.17
N TRP A 161 -4.54 -4.97 -12.17
CA TRP A 161 -4.81 -4.68 -10.77
C TRP A 161 -4.17 -3.38 -10.33
N ILE A 162 -4.43 -2.98 -9.05
CA ILE A 162 -4.12 -1.64 -8.55
C ILE A 162 -2.64 -1.32 -8.33
N GLY A 163 -1.71 -2.23 -8.58
CA GLY A 163 -0.29 -2.06 -8.26
C GLY A 163 0.32 -0.74 -8.70
N ALA A 164 -0.02 -0.25 -9.90
CA ALA A 164 0.46 1.04 -10.38
C ALA A 164 -0.02 2.23 -9.51
N GLN A 165 -1.18 2.12 -8.88
CA GLN A 165 -1.71 3.18 -8.02
C GLN A 165 -0.84 3.41 -6.78
N ILE A 166 -0.38 2.35 -6.13
CA ILE A 166 0.47 2.47 -4.93
C ILE A 166 1.87 3.00 -5.26
N ARG A 167 2.30 2.96 -6.52
CA ARG A 167 3.59 3.48 -6.98
C ARG A 167 3.52 4.92 -7.49
N ALA A 168 2.34 5.39 -7.88
CA ALA A 168 2.20 6.66 -8.60
C ALA A 168 2.43 7.91 -7.75
N ASP A 169 2.16 7.88 -6.46
CA ASP A 169 2.13 9.06 -5.58
C ASP A 169 3.46 9.80 -5.53
N ILE A 170 4.57 9.09 -5.44
CA ILE A 170 5.90 9.69 -5.35
C ILE A 170 6.19 10.59 -6.57
N TRP A 171 5.74 10.22 -7.75
CA TRP A 171 5.95 10.99 -8.97
C TRP A 171 5.19 12.32 -8.93
N GLY A 172 4.01 12.34 -8.31
CA GLY A 172 3.28 13.58 -8.03
C GLY A 172 3.99 14.46 -6.99
N TRP A 173 4.53 13.86 -5.94
CA TRP A 173 5.18 14.58 -4.84
C TRP A 173 6.47 15.27 -5.27
N VAL A 174 7.24 14.65 -6.16
CA VAL A 174 8.51 15.21 -6.66
C VAL A 174 8.33 16.17 -7.83
N CYS A 175 7.11 16.33 -8.35
CA CYS A 175 6.78 17.18 -9.47
C CYS A 175 5.68 18.22 -9.14
N PRO A 176 5.79 19.02 -8.05
CA PRO A 176 4.74 19.95 -7.66
C PRO A 176 4.46 20.97 -8.78
N GLY A 177 3.17 21.08 -9.17
CA GLY A 177 2.73 21.97 -10.24
C GLY A 177 3.13 21.56 -11.66
N ARG A 178 3.66 20.35 -11.85
CA ARG A 178 4.10 19.80 -13.15
C ARG A 178 3.46 18.44 -13.44
N PRO A 179 2.14 18.37 -13.64
CA PRO A 179 1.42 17.10 -13.76
C PRO A 179 1.84 16.28 -14.99
N GLU A 180 2.25 16.94 -16.10
CA GLU A 180 2.72 16.23 -17.29
C GLU A 180 4.04 15.48 -17.01
N LEU A 181 4.96 16.11 -16.29
CA LEU A 181 6.20 15.46 -15.88
C LEU A 181 5.94 14.32 -14.88
N ALA A 182 5.04 14.53 -13.93
CA ALA A 182 4.63 13.49 -12.99
C ALA A 182 4.07 12.26 -13.72
N ALA A 183 3.20 12.47 -14.71
CA ALA A 183 2.64 11.41 -15.53
C ALA A 183 3.71 10.68 -16.35
N GLU A 184 4.67 11.42 -16.90
CA GLU A 184 5.79 10.82 -17.65
C GLU A 184 6.66 9.91 -16.75
N LEU A 185 6.98 10.37 -15.53
CA LEU A 185 7.74 9.56 -14.58
C LEU A 185 6.95 8.33 -14.11
N ALA A 186 5.67 8.49 -13.81
CA ALA A 186 4.79 7.38 -13.43
C ALA A 186 4.61 6.35 -14.57
N PHE A 187 4.62 6.80 -15.82
CA PHE A 187 4.54 5.90 -16.98
C PHE A 187 5.79 5.05 -17.18
N ARG A 188 6.95 5.55 -16.77
CA ARG A 188 8.21 4.79 -16.79
C ARG A 188 8.33 3.76 -15.67
N ASP A 189 7.64 4.01 -14.53
CA ASP A 189 7.56 3.10 -13.40
C ASP A 189 6.56 1.95 -13.64
#